data_dae192945a629d2a85c980d175970c18
#
_entry.id   dae192945a629d2a85c980d175970c18
#
_cell.length_a   1.000
_cell.length_b   1.000
_cell.length_c   1.000
_cell.angle_alpha   90.00
_cell.angle_beta   90.00
_cell.angle_gamma   90.00
#
_symmetry.space_group_name_H-M   'P 1'
#
loop_
_entity.id
_entity.type
_entity.pdbx_description
1 polymer ?
#
loop_
_entity_poly.entity_id
_entity_poly.type
_entity_poly.pdbx_seq_one_letter_code
_entity_poly.pdbx_strand_id
1 'polypeptide(L)'
;MNIVFDFGAVLFEWQPAKLVRQHFPDHAPDDAAAHALAADIFRHKDWHAFDQGLLEPDEIMARTVARLALPQAGVFELVDHIGERLTPIPASLSVLERLRDLRDAQAHVNGVPVQLYYLSNMPSPYARVLEQRHPFLKWFADGIYSGDVKLIKPDPAIFALLAQRHGLVPANTVFIDDLAANVEAARALGWAAIHFVSSEQMARELVVLGL
;
A
#
# COMPACT_ATOMS: atom_id res chain seq x y z
N MET A 1 10.07 15.18 11.62
CA MET A 1 9.18 14.98 10.44
C MET A 1 8.78 13.52 10.37
N ASN A 2 7.48 13.23 10.34
CA ASN A 2 6.98 11.86 10.19
C ASN A 2 6.73 11.59 8.72
N ILE A 3 7.26 10.50 8.18
CA ILE A 3 7.06 10.09 6.79
C ILE A 3 6.28 8.78 6.79
N VAL A 4 5.08 8.79 6.21
CA VAL A 4 4.16 7.67 6.17
C VAL A 4 4.07 7.17 4.73
N PHE A 5 4.45 5.91 4.50
CA PHE A 5 4.44 5.29 3.18
C PHE A 5 3.25 4.37 2.99
N ASP A 6 2.62 4.42 1.82
CA ASP A 6 1.92 3.25 1.31
C ASP A 6 2.89 2.19 0.80
N PHE A 7 2.42 0.97 0.58
CA PHE A 7 3.22 -0.14 0.07
C PHE A 7 2.94 -0.41 -1.40
N GLY A 8 1.72 -0.71 -1.76
CA GLY A 8 1.35 -1.05 -3.13
C GLY A 8 1.64 0.09 -4.11
N ALA A 9 2.25 -0.20 -5.24
CA ALA A 9 2.68 0.75 -6.26
C ALA A 9 3.65 1.86 -5.79
N VAL A 10 3.94 1.98 -4.48
CA VAL A 10 4.90 2.94 -3.91
C VAL A 10 6.22 2.26 -3.54
N LEU A 11 6.19 1.26 -2.67
CA LEU A 11 7.37 0.49 -2.25
C LEU A 11 7.44 -0.89 -2.90
N PHE A 12 6.30 -1.46 -3.27
CA PHE A 12 6.19 -2.75 -3.93
C PHE A 12 5.47 -2.61 -5.27
N GLU A 13 5.92 -3.36 -6.27
CA GLU A 13 5.23 -3.41 -7.56
C GLU A 13 3.81 -3.95 -7.37
N TRP A 14 2.83 -3.18 -7.87
CA TRP A 14 1.45 -3.59 -7.92
C TRP A 14 0.93 -3.44 -9.36
N GLN A 15 0.87 -4.55 -10.08
CA GLN A 15 0.52 -4.60 -11.50
C GLN A 15 -0.67 -5.55 -11.71
N PRO A 16 -1.88 -5.20 -11.23
CA PRO A 16 -3.03 -6.12 -11.24
C PRO A 16 -3.43 -6.60 -12.63
N ALA A 17 -3.38 -5.76 -13.67
CA ALA A 17 -3.68 -6.17 -15.04
C ALA A 17 -2.71 -7.24 -15.56
N LYS A 18 -1.41 -7.12 -15.24
CA LYS A 18 -0.41 -8.13 -15.59
C LYS A 18 -0.67 -9.46 -14.87
N LEU A 19 -0.99 -9.41 -13.59
CA LEU A 19 -1.34 -10.61 -12.80
C LEU A 19 -2.56 -11.31 -13.40
N VAL A 20 -3.61 -10.57 -13.69
CA VAL A 20 -4.83 -11.12 -14.28
C VAL A 20 -4.55 -11.76 -15.65
N ARG A 21 -3.78 -11.11 -16.51
CA ARG A 21 -3.42 -11.64 -17.83
C ARG A 21 -2.62 -12.95 -17.74
N GLN A 22 -1.76 -13.08 -16.73
CA GLN A 22 -0.98 -14.30 -16.49
C GLN A 22 -1.86 -15.49 -16.05
N HIS A 23 -2.90 -15.23 -15.25
CA HIS A 23 -3.75 -16.28 -14.67
C HIS A 23 -4.98 -16.60 -15.53
N PHE A 24 -5.44 -15.64 -16.31
CA PHE A 24 -6.67 -15.73 -17.10
C PHE A 24 -6.47 -15.24 -18.55
N PRO A 25 -5.53 -15.83 -19.33
CA PRO A 25 -5.22 -15.34 -20.68
C PRO A 25 -6.44 -15.38 -21.62
N ASP A 26 -7.33 -16.36 -21.45
CA ASP A 26 -8.55 -16.48 -22.26
C ASP A 26 -9.60 -15.41 -21.91
N HIS A 27 -9.60 -14.89 -20.68
CA HIS A 27 -10.51 -13.83 -20.21
C HIS A 27 -9.89 -12.43 -20.35
N ALA A 28 -8.59 -12.37 -20.53
CA ALA A 28 -7.82 -11.13 -20.65
C ALA A 28 -6.84 -11.22 -21.85
N PRO A 29 -7.36 -11.37 -23.09
CA PRO A 29 -6.54 -11.59 -24.29
C PRO A 29 -5.71 -10.36 -24.67
N ASP A 30 -6.12 -9.18 -24.25
CA ASP A 30 -5.44 -7.91 -24.50
C ASP A 30 -5.37 -7.04 -23.24
N ASP A 31 -4.68 -5.90 -23.34
CA ASP A 31 -4.46 -5.00 -22.21
C ASP A 31 -5.77 -4.36 -21.71
N ALA A 32 -6.71 -4.05 -22.61
CA ALA A 32 -7.99 -3.46 -22.23
C ALA A 32 -8.83 -4.46 -21.40
N ALA A 33 -8.93 -5.71 -21.87
CA ALA A 33 -9.60 -6.78 -21.15
C ALA A 33 -8.92 -7.08 -19.79
N ALA A 34 -7.57 -7.06 -19.77
CA ALA A 34 -6.82 -7.27 -18.54
C ALA A 34 -7.09 -6.17 -17.51
N HIS A 35 -7.11 -4.90 -17.91
CA HIS A 35 -7.46 -3.79 -17.04
C HIS A 35 -8.91 -3.85 -16.53
N ALA A 36 -9.85 -4.21 -17.42
CA ALA A 36 -11.25 -4.37 -17.02
C ALA A 36 -11.43 -5.48 -15.99
N LEU A 37 -10.89 -6.68 -16.27
CA LEU A 37 -10.99 -7.81 -15.34
C LEU A 37 -10.25 -7.55 -14.02
N ALA A 38 -9.09 -6.86 -14.06
CA ALA A 38 -8.39 -6.45 -12.86
C ALA A 38 -9.22 -5.48 -12.02
N ALA A 39 -9.92 -4.53 -12.65
CA ALA A 39 -10.83 -3.64 -11.95
C ALA A 39 -12.01 -4.40 -11.33
N ASP A 40 -12.59 -5.36 -12.05
CA ASP A 40 -13.68 -6.20 -11.56
C ASP A 40 -13.26 -7.06 -10.36
N ILE A 41 -12.00 -7.47 -10.27
CA ILE A 41 -11.48 -8.23 -9.12
C ILE A 41 -11.10 -7.27 -7.98
N PHE A 42 -10.14 -6.38 -8.22
CA PHE A 42 -9.42 -5.66 -7.16
C PHE A 42 -10.07 -4.34 -6.72
N ARG A 43 -11.03 -3.78 -7.50
CA ARG A 43 -11.82 -2.61 -7.10
C ARG A 43 -13.22 -2.96 -6.62
N HIS A 44 -13.55 -4.25 -6.57
CA HIS A 44 -14.85 -4.70 -6.07
C HIS A 44 -14.94 -4.56 -4.55
N LYS A 45 -16.15 -4.32 -4.05
CA LYS A 45 -16.42 -4.21 -2.60
C LYS A 45 -15.97 -5.42 -1.78
N ASP A 46 -16.01 -6.63 -2.36
CA ASP A 46 -15.54 -7.83 -1.68
C ASP A 46 -14.02 -7.81 -1.49
N TRP A 47 -13.27 -7.28 -2.48
CA TRP A 47 -11.83 -7.11 -2.34
C TRP A 47 -11.50 -6.06 -1.26
N HIS A 48 -12.22 -4.93 -1.25
CA HIS A 48 -12.06 -3.94 -0.18
C HIS A 48 -12.39 -4.52 1.20
N ALA A 49 -13.41 -5.38 1.29
CA ALA A 49 -13.72 -6.08 2.53
C ALA A 49 -12.62 -7.07 2.95
N PHE A 50 -11.96 -7.72 1.97
CA PHE A 50 -10.80 -8.57 2.21
C PHE A 50 -9.58 -7.75 2.66
N ASP A 51 -9.26 -6.64 1.98
CA ASP A 51 -8.20 -5.71 2.42
C ASP A 51 -8.47 -5.18 3.84
N GLN A 52 -9.73 -5.01 4.20
CA GLN A 52 -10.18 -4.55 5.51
C GLN A 52 -10.17 -5.65 6.59
N GLY A 53 -9.88 -6.91 6.22
CA GLY A 53 -9.93 -8.06 7.14
C GLY A 53 -11.33 -8.46 7.57
N LEU A 54 -12.36 -8.16 6.75
CA LEU A 54 -13.75 -8.53 6.97
C LEU A 54 -14.14 -9.82 6.22
N LEU A 55 -13.30 -10.28 5.31
CA LEU A 55 -13.43 -11.55 4.59
C LEU A 55 -12.15 -12.35 4.75
N GLU A 56 -12.31 -13.68 4.84
CA GLU A 56 -11.19 -14.61 4.81
C GLU A 56 -10.77 -14.92 3.36
N PRO A 57 -9.53 -15.42 3.12
CA PRO A 57 -9.04 -15.76 1.78
C PRO A 57 -9.99 -16.68 1.00
N ASP A 58 -10.47 -17.76 1.60
CA ASP A 58 -11.37 -18.70 0.95
C ASP A 58 -12.71 -18.05 0.53
N GLU A 59 -13.17 -17.09 1.31
CA GLU A 59 -14.43 -16.39 1.07
C GLU A 59 -14.32 -15.42 -0.13
N ILE A 60 -13.25 -14.61 -0.20
CA ILE A 60 -13.03 -13.72 -1.35
C ILE A 60 -12.81 -14.54 -2.64
N MET A 61 -12.08 -15.65 -2.57
CA MET A 61 -11.87 -16.54 -3.71
C MET A 61 -13.20 -17.11 -4.22
N ALA A 62 -14.01 -17.69 -3.33
CA ALA A 62 -15.31 -18.27 -3.69
C ALA A 62 -16.28 -17.23 -4.30
N ARG A 63 -16.35 -16.03 -3.71
CA ARG A 63 -17.17 -14.91 -4.22
C ARG A 63 -16.71 -14.43 -5.58
N THR A 64 -15.39 -14.34 -5.80
CA THR A 64 -14.80 -13.92 -7.09
C THR A 64 -15.11 -14.94 -8.19
N VAL A 65 -14.93 -16.24 -7.91
CA VAL A 65 -15.31 -17.34 -8.83
C VAL A 65 -16.79 -17.24 -9.22
N ALA A 66 -17.67 -17.17 -8.22
CA ALA A 66 -19.12 -17.14 -8.45
C ALA A 66 -19.57 -15.91 -9.27
N ARG A 67 -18.96 -14.74 -9.01
CA ARG A 67 -19.35 -13.48 -9.63
C ARG A 67 -18.83 -13.33 -11.06
N LEU A 68 -17.61 -13.79 -11.32
CA LEU A 68 -16.93 -13.56 -12.61
C LEU A 68 -16.89 -14.81 -13.49
N ALA A 69 -17.41 -15.93 -13.01
CA ALA A 69 -17.36 -17.24 -13.69
C ALA A 69 -15.93 -17.64 -14.12
N LEU A 70 -14.92 -17.22 -13.34
CA LEU A 70 -13.52 -17.54 -13.63
C LEU A 70 -13.18 -18.98 -13.19
N PRO A 71 -12.17 -19.60 -13.80
CA PRO A 71 -11.67 -20.91 -13.35
C PRO A 71 -11.21 -20.86 -11.89
N GLN A 72 -11.81 -21.71 -11.05
CA GLN A 72 -11.55 -21.74 -9.60
C GLN A 72 -10.06 -21.86 -9.28
N ALA A 73 -9.36 -22.78 -9.93
CA ALA A 73 -7.92 -22.97 -9.70
C ALA A 73 -7.12 -21.72 -9.99
N GLY A 74 -7.46 -20.97 -11.07
CA GLY A 74 -6.79 -19.72 -11.42
C GLY A 74 -7.04 -18.61 -10.38
N VAL A 75 -8.25 -18.53 -9.82
CA VAL A 75 -8.57 -17.55 -8.76
C VAL A 75 -7.80 -17.89 -7.48
N PHE A 76 -7.73 -19.15 -7.11
CA PHE A 76 -6.99 -19.59 -5.92
C PHE A 76 -5.51 -19.32 -6.07
N GLU A 77 -4.92 -19.72 -7.21
CA GLU A 77 -3.52 -19.45 -7.54
C GLU A 77 -3.20 -17.95 -7.55
N LEU A 78 -4.09 -17.11 -8.09
CA LEU A 78 -3.93 -15.67 -8.07
C LEU A 78 -3.92 -15.12 -6.64
N VAL A 79 -4.96 -15.39 -5.87
CA VAL A 79 -5.19 -14.75 -4.56
C VAL A 79 -4.22 -15.27 -3.50
N ASP A 80 -4.00 -16.59 -3.45
CA ASP A 80 -3.17 -17.21 -2.41
C ASP A 80 -1.71 -16.72 -2.43
N HIS A 81 -1.20 -16.37 -3.61
CA HIS A 81 0.22 -16.02 -3.79
C HIS A 81 0.51 -14.54 -4.01
N ILE A 82 -0.48 -13.63 -3.88
CA ILE A 82 -0.22 -12.17 -4.07
C ILE A 82 0.88 -11.66 -3.14
N GLY A 83 0.83 -11.99 -1.86
CA GLY A 83 1.84 -11.56 -0.91
C GLY A 83 3.27 -11.96 -1.29
N GLU A 84 3.44 -13.14 -1.91
CA GLU A 84 4.74 -13.65 -2.35
C GLU A 84 5.23 -12.99 -3.65
N ARG A 85 4.31 -12.46 -4.45
CA ARG A 85 4.60 -11.83 -5.76
C ARG A 85 4.87 -10.35 -5.69
N LEU A 86 4.59 -9.72 -4.54
CA LEU A 86 4.91 -8.33 -4.32
C LEU A 86 6.44 -8.17 -4.23
N THR A 87 7.03 -7.58 -5.26
CA THR A 87 8.47 -7.32 -5.35
C THR A 87 8.75 -5.85 -5.02
N PRO A 88 9.80 -5.56 -4.23
CA PRO A 88 10.17 -4.19 -3.93
C PRO A 88 10.57 -3.40 -5.17
N ILE A 89 10.21 -2.11 -5.23
CA ILE A 89 10.65 -1.16 -6.26
C ILE A 89 12.03 -0.63 -5.87
N PRO A 90 13.12 -0.99 -6.58
CA PRO A 90 14.49 -0.66 -6.14
C PRO A 90 14.72 0.84 -5.97
N ALA A 91 14.19 1.68 -6.88
CA ALA A 91 14.34 3.12 -6.80
C ALA A 91 13.62 3.72 -5.59
N SER A 92 12.43 3.22 -5.23
CA SER A 92 11.72 3.63 -4.02
C SER A 92 12.44 3.19 -2.75
N LEU A 93 13.03 1.98 -2.75
CA LEU A 93 13.85 1.51 -1.63
C LEU A 93 15.09 2.38 -1.42
N SER A 94 15.74 2.85 -2.48
CA SER A 94 16.87 3.77 -2.35
C SER A 94 16.47 5.08 -1.68
N VAL A 95 15.26 5.60 -1.94
CA VAL A 95 14.73 6.77 -1.22
C VAL A 95 14.47 6.45 0.25
N LEU A 96 13.81 5.33 0.52
CA LEU A 96 13.52 4.87 1.88
C LEU A 96 14.82 4.64 2.68
N GLU A 97 15.85 4.08 2.06
CA GLU A 97 17.18 3.87 2.67
C GLU A 97 17.83 5.19 3.09
N ARG A 98 17.81 6.20 2.21
CA ARG A 98 18.30 7.54 2.54
C ARG A 98 17.52 8.15 3.74
N LEU A 99 16.21 7.99 3.78
CA LEU A 99 15.39 8.48 4.91
C LEU A 99 15.69 7.72 6.20
N ARG A 100 15.94 6.41 6.13
CA ARG A 100 16.42 5.62 7.26
C ARG A 100 17.76 6.17 7.78
N ASP A 101 18.70 6.46 6.89
CA ASP A 101 20.01 7.02 7.27
C ASP A 101 19.87 8.40 7.96
N LEU A 102 18.97 9.26 7.49
CA LEU A 102 18.63 10.52 8.16
C LEU A 102 18.06 10.27 9.56
N ARG A 103 17.14 9.33 9.72
CA ARG A 103 16.60 8.93 11.01
C ARG A 103 17.69 8.42 11.96
N ASP A 104 18.54 7.52 11.49
CA ASP A 104 19.60 6.89 12.29
C ASP A 104 20.69 7.91 12.69
N ALA A 105 20.92 8.92 11.84
CA ALA A 105 21.75 10.08 12.17
C ALA A 105 21.05 11.11 13.08
N GLN A 106 19.82 10.80 13.55
CA GLN A 106 19.00 11.70 14.38
C GLN A 106 18.75 13.08 13.73
N ALA A 107 18.63 13.11 12.41
CA ALA A 107 18.34 14.33 11.68
C ALA A 107 16.98 14.93 12.06
N HIS A 108 16.92 16.26 12.05
CA HIS A 108 15.70 17.01 12.35
C HIS A 108 15.32 17.86 11.14
N VAL A 109 14.03 17.85 10.83
CA VAL A 109 13.42 18.75 9.84
C VAL A 109 12.47 19.68 10.59
N ASN A 110 12.71 21.00 10.50
CA ASN A 110 11.97 22.02 11.27
C ASN A 110 11.92 21.74 12.78
N GLY A 111 13.02 21.22 13.34
CA GLY A 111 13.12 20.89 14.77
C GLY A 111 12.43 19.57 15.18
N VAL A 112 11.90 18.81 14.22
CA VAL A 112 11.22 17.52 14.47
C VAL A 112 12.11 16.38 14.00
N PRO A 113 12.37 15.35 14.82
CA PRO A 113 13.16 14.19 14.41
C PRO A 113 12.48 13.44 13.25
N VAL A 114 13.29 12.90 12.32
CA VAL A 114 12.79 12.08 11.21
C VAL A 114 12.32 10.73 11.76
N GLN A 115 11.10 10.32 11.40
CA GLN A 115 10.53 9.02 11.74
C GLN A 115 9.80 8.41 10.53
N LEU A 116 9.87 7.09 10.40
CA LEU A 116 9.29 6.34 9.29
C LEU A 116 8.13 5.48 9.77
N TYR A 117 6.99 5.60 9.10
CA TYR A 117 5.78 4.83 9.34
C TYR A 117 5.20 4.28 8.02
N TYR A 118 4.31 3.32 8.11
CA TYR A 118 3.54 2.86 6.95
C TYR A 118 2.03 2.86 7.22
N LEU A 119 1.26 2.98 6.14
CA LEU A 119 -0.21 2.89 6.16
C LEU A 119 -0.68 2.25 4.84
N SER A 120 -0.98 0.96 4.87
CA SER A 120 -1.27 0.20 3.68
C SER A 120 -2.62 -0.53 3.74
N ASN A 121 -3.40 -0.44 2.65
CA ASN A 121 -4.56 -1.30 2.44
C ASN A 121 -4.05 -2.68 2.05
N MET A 122 -4.03 -3.59 3.02
CA MET A 122 -3.42 -4.91 2.84
C MET A 122 -4.06 -5.94 3.78
N PRO A 123 -4.52 -7.08 3.27
CA PRO A 123 -5.00 -8.19 4.09
C PRO A 123 -3.88 -8.71 4.99
N SER A 124 -4.23 -9.09 6.22
CA SER A 124 -3.26 -9.59 7.22
C SER A 124 -2.40 -10.75 6.71
N PRO A 125 -2.91 -11.75 5.95
CA PRO A 125 -2.06 -12.83 5.43
C PRO A 125 -0.90 -12.31 4.56
N TYR A 126 -1.17 -11.36 3.65
CA TYR A 126 -0.12 -10.78 2.79
C TYR A 126 0.88 -9.97 3.59
N ALA A 127 0.41 -9.19 4.57
CA ALA A 127 1.28 -8.45 5.46
C ALA A 127 2.30 -9.36 6.15
N ARG A 128 1.87 -10.50 6.68
CA ARG A 128 2.77 -11.48 7.35
C ARG A 128 3.81 -12.07 6.39
N VAL A 129 3.42 -12.34 5.15
CA VAL A 129 4.36 -12.79 4.10
C VAL A 129 5.42 -11.72 3.82
N LEU A 130 5.01 -10.46 3.66
CA LEU A 130 5.95 -9.36 3.40
C LEU A 130 6.93 -9.15 4.56
N GLU A 131 6.45 -9.16 5.81
CA GLU A 131 7.28 -9.01 7.01
C GLU A 131 8.35 -10.10 7.11
N GLN A 132 8.03 -11.33 6.73
CA GLN A 132 8.99 -12.44 6.73
C GLN A 132 10.02 -12.33 5.61
N ARG A 133 9.62 -11.86 4.43
CA ARG A 133 10.45 -11.84 3.22
C ARG A 133 11.33 -10.60 3.09
N HIS A 134 10.93 -9.47 3.67
CA HIS A 134 11.55 -8.17 3.45
C HIS A 134 12.09 -7.52 4.73
N PRO A 135 13.37 -7.77 5.08
CA PRO A 135 13.98 -7.23 6.31
C PRO A 135 13.94 -5.71 6.42
N PHE A 136 13.88 -4.98 5.29
CA PHE A 136 13.80 -3.51 5.29
C PHE A 136 12.51 -2.97 5.93
N LEU A 137 11.47 -3.78 6.07
CA LEU A 137 10.26 -3.37 6.80
C LEU A 137 10.54 -3.06 8.27
N LYS A 138 11.64 -3.57 8.84
CA LYS A 138 12.13 -3.21 10.17
C LYS A 138 12.73 -1.80 10.24
N TRP A 139 12.87 -1.10 9.12
CA TRP A 139 13.28 0.30 9.11
C TRP A 139 12.16 1.24 9.54
N PHE A 140 10.92 0.82 9.47
CA PHE A 140 9.79 1.56 10.01
C PHE A 140 9.73 1.43 11.53
N ALA A 141 9.37 2.52 12.21
CA ALA A 141 9.13 2.47 13.66
C ALA A 141 7.89 1.63 13.97
N ASP A 142 6.85 1.80 13.14
CA ASP A 142 5.60 1.04 13.17
C ASP A 142 4.71 1.45 11.99
N GLY A 143 3.48 0.91 11.90
CA GLY A 143 2.49 1.28 10.90
C GLY A 143 1.17 0.55 11.07
N ILE A 144 0.33 0.67 10.05
CA ILE A 144 -0.97 0.00 10.02
C ILE A 144 -1.15 -0.73 8.70
N TYR A 145 -1.49 -2.01 8.79
CA TYR A 145 -2.17 -2.75 7.74
C TYR A 145 -3.67 -2.72 7.99
N SER A 146 -4.46 -2.40 6.98
CA SER A 146 -5.92 -2.29 7.08
C SER A 146 -6.59 -3.55 7.62
N GLY A 147 -6.10 -4.74 7.21
CA GLY A 147 -6.60 -6.03 7.64
C GLY A 147 -6.49 -6.28 9.15
N ASP A 148 -5.49 -5.70 9.81
CA ASP A 148 -5.27 -5.85 11.25
C ASP A 148 -6.20 -4.98 12.11
N VAL A 149 -6.75 -3.90 11.52
CA VAL A 149 -7.54 -2.90 12.26
C VAL A 149 -8.98 -2.77 11.78
N LYS A 150 -9.34 -3.45 10.70
CA LYS A 150 -10.66 -3.40 10.07
C LYS A 150 -11.09 -1.99 9.62
N LEU A 151 -10.10 -1.17 9.28
CA LEU A 151 -10.26 0.15 8.70
C LEU A 151 -9.49 0.20 7.38
N ILE A 152 -9.95 0.99 6.42
CA ILE A 152 -9.35 1.05 5.07
C ILE A 152 -9.20 2.49 4.61
N LYS A 153 -8.10 2.86 3.94
CA LYS A 153 -8.00 4.13 3.21
C LYS A 153 -9.03 4.15 2.08
N PRO A 154 -9.66 5.28 1.76
CA PRO A 154 -9.43 6.63 2.27
C PRO A 154 -10.26 7.03 3.51
N ASP A 155 -10.82 6.09 4.29
CA ASP A 155 -11.58 6.44 5.49
C ASP A 155 -10.67 7.23 6.45
N PRO A 156 -11.06 8.45 6.90
CA PRO A 156 -10.29 9.25 7.85
C PRO A 156 -9.95 8.53 9.15
N ALA A 157 -10.74 7.54 9.55
CA ALA A 157 -10.54 6.79 10.79
C ALA A 157 -9.20 6.03 10.83
N ILE A 158 -8.72 5.50 9.70
CA ILE A 158 -7.44 4.76 9.68
C ILE A 158 -6.24 5.71 9.86
N PHE A 159 -6.31 6.92 9.29
CA PHE A 159 -5.29 7.97 9.48
C PHE A 159 -5.29 8.47 10.92
N ALA A 160 -6.48 8.73 11.48
CA ALA A 160 -6.65 9.15 12.86
C ALA A 160 -6.11 8.11 13.84
N LEU A 161 -6.33 6.81 13.55
CA LEU A 161 -5.78 5.71 14.34
C LEU A 161 -4.25 5.70 14.34
N LEU A 162 -3.61 5.87 13.17
CA LEU A 162 -2.14 5.94 13.07
C LEU A 162 -1.62 7.16 13.84
N ALA A 163 -2.26 8.33 13.65
CA ALA A 163 -1.89 9.55 14.35
C ALA A 163 -1.99 9.40 15.87
N GLN A 164 -3.07 8.80 16.36
CA GLN A 164 -3.29 8.56 17.79
C GLN A 164 -2.26 7.60 18.38
N ARG A 165 -1.96 6.49 17.69
CA ARG A 165 -1.02 5.47 18.17
C ARG A 165 0.40 6.03 18.38
N HIS A 166 0.82 6.95 17.50
CA HIS A 166 2.21 7.42 17.45
C HIS A 166 2.36 8.91 17.75
N GLY A 167 1.29 9.59 18.16
CA GLY A 167 1.34 11.02 18.46
C GLY A 167 1.69 11.88 17.24
N LEU A 168 1.26 11.50 16.05
CA LEU A 168 1.61 12.21 14.83
C LEU A 168 0.88 13.55 14.78
N VAL A 169 1.66 14.62 14.67
CA VAL A 169 1.13 15.98 14.50
C VAL A 169 0.94 16.24 13.01
N PRO A 170 -0.26 16.64 12.55
CA PRO A 170 -0.54 16.83 11.12
C PRO A 170 0.47 17.71 10.39
N ALA A 171 0.81 18.87 10.94
CA ALA A 171 1.77 19.82 10.35
C ALA A 171 3.19 19.25 10.18
N ASN A 172 3.50 18.14 10.85
CA ASN A 172 4.82 17.49 10.85
C ASN A 172 4.77 16.11 10.18
N THR A 173 3.71 15.80 9.44
CA THR A 173 3.50 14.49 8.84
C THR A 173 3.31 14.63 7.33
N VAL A 174 4.06 13.81 6.56
CA VAL A 174 3.89 13.66 5.11
C VAL A 174 3.47 12.22 4.81
N PHE A 175 2.44 12.07 3.97
CA PHE A 175 1.93 10.80 3.49
C PHE A 175 2.25 10.62 2.01
N ILE A 176 2.63 9.42 1.60
CA ILE A 176 3.01 9.09 0.21
C ILE A 176 2.16 7.92 -0.26
N ASP A 177 1.35 8.13 -1.30
CA ASP A 177 0.39 7.13 -1.81
C ASP A 177 0.14 7.37 -3.31
N ASP A 178 -0.10 6.31 -4.07
CA ASP A 178 -0.36 6.37 -5.52
C ASP A 178 -1.82 6.70 -5.86
N LEU A 179 -2.74 6.58 -4.90
CA LEU A 179 -4.17 6.84 -5.11
C LEU A 179 -4.54 8.26 -4.67
N ALA A 180 -5.01 9.06 -5.62
CA ALA A 180 -5.44 10.45 -5.37
C ALA A 180 -6.44 10.56 -4.20
N ALA A 181 -7.40 9.64 -4.08
CA ALA A 181 -8.38 9.66 -2.99
C ALA A 181 -7.74 9.54 -1.60
N ASN A 182 -6.69 8.73 -1.45
CA ASN A 182 -5.95 8.58 -0.19
C ASN A 182 -5.14 9.84 0.13
N VAL A 183 -4.50 10.42 -0.89
CA VAL A 183 -3.76 11.68 -0.79
C VAL A 183 -4.67 12.82 -0.35
N GLU A 184 -5.86 12.94 -0.95
CA GLU A 184 -6.85 13.96 -0.59
C GLU A 184 -7.39 13.78 0.83
N ALA A 185 -7.63 12.53 1.25
CA ALA A 185 -8.04 12.24 2.63
C ALA A 185 -6.97 12.65 3.65
N ALA A 186 -5.70 12.39 3.39
CA ALA A 186 -4.59 12.84 4.24
C ALA A 186 -4.51 14.37 4.31
N ARG A 187 -4.63 15.05 3.16
CA ARG A 187 -4.64 16.52 3.07
C ARG A 187 -5.80 17.15 3.84
N ALA A 188 -6.99 16.55 3.76
CA ALA A 188 -8.15 16.99 4.51
C ALA A 188 -7.96 16.93 6.04
N LEU A 189 -7.05 16.06 6.51
CA LEU A 189 -6.64 15.95 7.91
C LEU A 189 -5.46 16.86 8.29
N GLY A 190 -5.01 17.70 7.35
CA GLY A 190 -3.91 18.64 7.56
C GLY A 190 -2.50 18.04 7.41
N TRP A 191 -2.37 16.82 6.90
CA TRP A 191 -1.08 16.24 6.55
C TRP A 191 -0.56 16.82 5.23
N ALA A 192 0.74 16.97 5.09
CA ALA A 192 1.32 17.06 3.76
C ALA A 192 1.12 15.71 3.06
N ALA A 193 0.90 15.72 1.74
CA ALA A 193 0.77 14.46 1.03
C ALA A 193 1.31 14.55 -0.40
N ILE A 194 2.11 13.54 -0.76
CA ILE A 194 2.72 13.35 -2.07
C ILE A 194 1.88 12.32 -2.84
N HIS A 195 1.30 12.73 -3.96
CA HIS A 195 0.70 11.79 -4.90
C HIS A 195 1.82 11.13 -5.69
N PHE A 196 2.11 9.88 -5.38
CA PHE A 196 3.22 9.14 -5.97
C PHE A 196 2.96 8.84 -7.46
N VAL A 197 3.90 9.20 -8.30
CA VAL A 197 3.92 8.91 -9.73
C VAL A 197 5.19 8.14 -10.11
N SER A 198 6.32 8.51 -9.50
CA SER A 198 7.59 7.80 -9.64
C SER A 198 8.49 8.06 -8.43
N SER A 199 9.48 7.18 -8.25
CA SER A 199 10.48 7.31 -7.18
C SER A 199 11.28 8.61 -7.30
N GLU A 200 11.57 9.07 -8.52
CA GLU A 200 12.30 10.30 -8.79
C GLU A 200 11.44 11.53 -8.44
N GLN A 201 10.15 11.51 -8.76
CA GLN A 201 9.23 12.59 -8.37
C GLN A 201 9.10 12.64 -6.84
N MET A 202 8.88 11.50 -6.20
CA MET A 202 8.82 11.40 -4.73
C MET A 202 10.08 11.97 -4.08
N ALA A 203 11.28 11.60 -4.58
CA ALA A 203 12.54 12.10 -4.05
C ALA A 203 12.67 13.62 -4.15
N ARG A 204 12.26 14.21 -5.29
CA ARG A 204 12.27 15.68 -5.46
C ARG A 204 11.32 16.39 -4.50
N GLU A 205 10.11 15.86 -4.31
CA GLU A 205 9.13 16.47 -3.41
C GLU A 205 9.54 16.36 -1.94
N LEU A 206 10.17 15.25 -1.55
CA LEU A 206 10.75 15.11 -0.21
C LEU A 206 11.87 16.14 0.05
N VAL A 207 12.73 16.41 -0.96
CA VAL A 207 13.75 17.47 -0.84
C VAL A 207 13.12 18.84 -0.62
N VAL A 208 12.01 19.17 -1.28
CA VAL A 208 11.28 20.43 -1.04
C VAL A 208 10.75 20.52 0.40
N LEU A 209 10.46 19.40 1.03
CA LEU A 209 10.03 19.32 2.44
C LEU A 209 11.22 19.30 3.43
N GLY A 210 12.46 19.35 2.92
CA GLY A 210 13.69 19.36 3.74
C GLY A 210 14.24 17.96 4.07
N LEU A 211 13.82 16.93 3.32
CA LEU A 211 14.20 15.52 3.48
C LEU A 211 15.15 15.03 2.40
#